data_9c57ba1b7590cfd3da7e143e1dcf81b2
#
_entry.id   9c57ba1b7590cfd3da7e143e1dcf81b2
#
_cell.length_a   1.000
_cell.length_b   1.000
_cell.length_c   1.000
_cell.angle_alpha   90.00
_cell.angle_beta   90.00
_cell.angle_gamma   90.00
#
_symmetry.space_group_name_H-M   'P 1'
#
loop_
_entity.id
_entity.type
_entity.pdbx_description
1 polymer ?
#
loop_
_entity_poly.entity_id
_entity_poly.type
_entity_poly.pdbx_seq_one_letter_code
_entity_poly.pdbx_strand_id
1 'polypeptide(L)'
;MNILYLENHAVFARQVTRQFLSAHQVTVVPSLSAARSALASGSFDLVLSDFDVDDGKGDEFVRECRAREPRLPIIAVSSHDDGNAALVAAGASAVCGKMQFDRIQQVIAGLNRERV
;
A
#
# COMPACT_ATOMS: atom_id res chain seq x y z
N MET A 1 5.33 10.28 7.73
CA MET A 1 5.00 10.11 6.30
C MET A 1 3.50 10.18 6.10
N ASN A 2 3.07 10.60 4.93
CA ASN A 2 1.70 10.48 4.49
C ASN A 2 1.56 9.17 3.70
N ILE A 3 0.74 8.26 4.20
CA ILE A 3 0.58 6.92 3.64
C ILE A 3 -0.84 6.74 3.11
N LEU A 4 -0.96 6.28 1.87
CA LEU A 4 -2.23 5.85 1.30
C LEU A 4 -2.31 4.33 1.41
N TYR A 5 -3.34 3.83 2.09
CA TYR A 5 -3.48 2.40 2.37
C TYR A 5 -4.78 1.88 1.74
N LEU A 6 -4.62 1.11 0.66
CA LEU A 6 -5.73 0.47 -0.06
C LEU A 6 -6.03 -0.87 0.59
N GLU A 7 -7.14 -0.94 1.34
CA GLU A 7 -7.54 -2.10 2.12
C GLU A 7 -9.06 -2.06 2.36
N ASN A 8 -9.77 -3.09 1.95
CA ASN A 8 -11.22 -3.13 2.10
C ASN A 8 -11.71 -3.73 3.44
N HIS A 9 -10.82 -4.34 4.22
CA HIS A 9 -11.17 -4.84 5.55
C HIS A 9 -10.93 -3.74 6.59
N ALA A 10 -11.95 -2.93 6.84
CA ALA A 10 -11.83 -1.71 7.65
C ALA A 10 -11.32 -1.99 9.07
N VAL A 11 -11.77 -3.07 9.69
CA VAL A 11 -11.35 -3.41 11.07
C VAL A 11 -9.86 -3.75 11.10
N PHE A 12 -9.40 -4.57 10.16
CA PHE A 12 -7.99 -4.93 10.06
C PHE A 12 -7.13 -3.69 9.81
N ALA A 13 -7.52 -2.85 8.85
CA ALA A 13 -6.78 -1.63 8.52
C ALA A 13 -6.65 -0.71 9.73
N ARG A 14 -7.73 -0.54 10.50
CA ARG A 14 -7.73 0.29 11.70
C ARG A 14 -6.78 -0.26 12.76
N GLN A 15 -6.82 -1.57 12.98
CA GLN A 15 -5.98 -2.22 13.98
C GLN A 15 -4.50 -2.08 13.65
N VAL A 16 -4.10 -2.41 12.42
CA VAL A 16 -2.69 -2.37 12.04
C VAL A 16 -2.17 -0.93 11.95
N THR A 17 -3.02 0.00 11.53
CA THR A 17 -2.66 1.42 11.50
C THR A 17 -2.36 1.92 12.91
N ARG A 18 -3.23 1.61 13.87
CA ARG A 18 -3.05 2.01 15.26
C ARG A 18 -1.83 1.35 15.88
N GLN A 19 -1.63 0.08 15.60
CA GLN A 19 -0.58 -0.72 16.24
C GLN A 19 0.80 -0.49 15.63
N PHE A 20 0.88 -0.36 14.31
CA PHE A 20 2.17 -0.39 13.61
C PHE A 20 2.49 0.89 12.83
N LEU A 21 1.51 1.76 12.58
CA LEU A 21 1.70 2.94 11.73
C LEU A 21 1.33 4.24 12.45
N SER A 22 1.28 4.22 13.78
CA SER A 22 0.83 5.38 14.57
C SER A 22 1.72 6.61 14.44
N ALA A 23 2.97 6.45 14.00
CA ALA A 23 3.87 7.58 13.76
C ALA A 23 3.61 8.29 12.42
N HIS A 24 2.68 7.79 11.63
CA HIS A 24 2.40 8.30 10.28
C HIS A 24 0.96 8.81 10.17
N GLN A 25 0.70 9.62 9.14
CA GLN A 25 -0.65 9.98 8.75
C GLN A 25 -1.12 9.01 7.68
N VAL A 26 -2.12 8.19 8.01
CA VAL A 26 -2.58 7.11 7.13
C VAL A 26 -4.00 7.40 6.66
N THR A 27 -4.19 7.40 5.34
CA THR A 27 -5.49 7.47 4.70
C THR A 27 -5.84 6.08 4.21
N VAL A 28 -6.87 5.47 4.80
CA VAL A 28 -7.32 4.13 4.41
C VAL A 28 -8.48 4.28 3.43
N VAL A 29 -8.39 3.57 2.31
CA VAL A 29 -9.43 3.58 1.27
C VAL A 29 -9.78 2.14 0.88
N PRO A 30 -11.07 1.83 0.65
CA PRO A 30 -11.50 0.43 0.45
C PRO A 30 -11.54 0.00 -1.01
N SER A 31 -11.40 0.90 -1.96
CA SER A 31 -11.68 0.65 -3.36
C SER A 31 -10.69 1.34 -4.28
N LEU A 32 -10.63 0.88 -5.52
CA LEU A 32 -9.83 1.53 -6.56
C LEU A 32 -10.31 2.97 -6.80
N SER A 33 -11.61 3.16 -6.85
CA SER A 33 -12.21 4.48 -7.05
C SER A 33 -11.78 5.46 -5.96
N ALA A 34 -11.88 5.05 -4.69
CA ALA A 34 -11.47 5.90 -3.57
C ALA A 34 -9.95 6.14 -3.58
N ALA A 35 -9.17 5.13 -3.94
CA ALA A 35 -7.72 5.27 -4.03
C ALA A 35 -7.31 6.28 -5.11
N ARG A 36 -7.96 6.21 -6.27
CA ARG A 36 -7.71 7.16 -7.38
C ARG A 36 -8.05 8.59 -6.96
N SER A 37 -9.18 8.76 -6.29
CA SER A 37 -9.59 10.09 -5.80
C SER A 37 -8.60 10.65 -4.79
N ALA A 38 -8.14 9.82 -3.85
CA ALA A 38 -7.18 10.23 -2.83
C ALA A 38 -5.85 10.63 -3.47
N LEU A 39 -5.37 9.83 -4.42
CA LEU A 39 -4.10 10.11 -5.11
C LEU A 39 -4.17 11.41 -5.92
N ALA A 40 -5.32 11.69 -6.54
CA ALA A 40 -5.51 12.90 -7.33
C ALA A 40 -5.57 14.17 -6.47
N SER A 41 -6.08 14.07 -5.24
CA SER A 41 -6.32 15.23 -4.38
C SER A 41 -5.28 15.44 -3.29
N GLY A 42 -4.36 14.49 -3.09
CA GLY A 42 -3.38 14.55 -2.01
C GLY A 42 -1.97 14.21 -2.48
N SER A 43 -1.03 14.37 -1.56
CA SER A 43 0.37 13.97 -1.74
C SER A 43 0.69 12.87 -0.76
N PHE A 44 1.24 11.78 -1.26
CA PHE A 44 1.61 10.63 -0.43
C PHE A 44 3.08 10.28 -0.61
N ASP A 45 3.68 9.82 0.49
CA ASP A 45 5.09 9.40 0.51
C ASP A 45 5.23 7.90 0.28
N LEU A 46 4.13 7.17 0.48
CA LEU A 46 4.11 5.70 0.43
C LEU A 46 2.70 5.22 0.15
N VAL A 47 2.58 4.16 -0.64
CA VAL A 47 1.32 3.44 -0.85
C VAL A 47 1.47 2.03 -0.30
N LEU A 48 0.48 1.59 0.49
CA LEU A 48 0.31 0.19 0.87
C LEU A 48 -0.89 -0.33 0.08
N SER A 49 -0.74 -1.42 -0.64
CA SER A 49 -1.82 -1.94 -1.49
C SER A 49 -2.12 -3.40 -1.22
N ASP A 50 -3.38 -3.70 -0.86
CA ASP A 50 -3.91 -5.05 -0.91
C ASP A 50 -4.22 -5.41 -2.37
N PHE A 51 -4.51 -6.69 -2.62
CA PHE A 51 -4.82 -7.20 -3.95
C PHE A 51 -6.32 -7.19 -4.23
N ASP A 52 -7.13 -7.81 -3.35
CA ASP A 52 -8.59 -7.87 -3.51
C ASP A 52 -9.23 -6.71 -2.78
N VAL A 53 -9.90 -5.84 -3.53
CA VAL A 53 -10.60 -4.68 -2.99
C VAL A 53 -12.03 -4.61 -3.53
N ASP A 54 -12.82 -3.63 -3.08
CA ASP A 54 -14.27 -3.64 -3.31
C ASP A 54 -14.67 -3.63 -4.80
N ASP A 55 -13.92 -2.93 -5.63
CA ASP A 55 -14.28 -2.73 -7.04
C ASP A 55 -13.24 -3.24 -8.03
N GLY A 56 -12.37 -4.15 -7.59
CA GLY A 56 -11.39 -4.75 -8.49
C GLY A 56 -10.16 -5.30 -7.80
N LYS A 57 -9.03 -5.27 -8.52
CA LYS A 57 -7.77 -5.81 -8.04
C LYS A 57 -6.74 -4.70 -7.86
N GLY A 58 -5.98 -4.77 -6.76
CA GLY A 58 -5.02 -3.72 -6.39
C GLY A 58 -3.88 -3.53 -7.38
N ASP A 59 -3.52 -4.56 -8.14
CA ASP A 59 -2.46 -4.44 -9.14
C ASP A 59 -2.78 -3.40 -10.22
N GLU A 60 -4.06 -3.22 -10.53
CA GLU A 60 -4.51 -2.18 -11.45
C GLU A 60 -4.12 -0.79 -10.93
N PHE A 61 -4.37 -0.54 -9.65
CA PHE A 61 -3.99 0.72 -9.02
C PHE A 61 -2.48 0.91 -8.96
N VAL A 62 -1.73 -0.17 -8.68
CA VAL A 62 -0.27 -0.11 -8.64
C VAL A 62 0.29 0.29 -10.01
N ARG A 63 -0.25 -0.29 -11.09
CA ARG A 63 0.17 0.10 -12.45
C ARG A 63 -0.09 1.57 -12.74
N GLU A 64 -1.25 2.08 -12.32
CA GLU A 64 -1.61 3.49 -12.49
C GLU A 64 -0.68 4.42 -11.68
N CYS A 65 -0.38 4.05 -10.45
CA CYS A 65 0.57 4.81 -9.61
C CYS A 65 1.94 4.86 -10.27
N ARG A 66 2.41 3.73 -10.76
CA ARG A 66 3.74 3.63 -11.36
C ARG A 66 3.84 4.45 -12.63
N ALA A 67 2.76 4.54 -13.40
CA ALA A 67 2.72 5.35 -14.62
C ALA A 67 2.77 6.86 -14.30
N ARG A 68 2.11 7.28 -13.21
CA ARG A 68 2.02 8.70 -12.83
C ARG A 68 3.21 9.17 -12.00
N GLU A 69 3.69 8.31 -11.10
CA GLU A 69 4.76 8.63 -10.15
C GLU A 69 5.73 7.46 -10.09
N PRO A 70 6.67 7.39 -11.04
CA PRO A 70 7.55 6.21 -11.16
C PRO A 70 8.40 5.91 -9.92
N ARG A 71 8.61 6.90 -9.05
CA ARG A 71 9.45 6.75 -7.86
C ARG A 71 8.68 6.58 -6.56
N LEU A 72 7.34 6.62 -6.61
CA LEU A 72 6.53 6.47 -5.41
C LEU A 72 6.73 5.07 -4.83
N PRO A 73 7.17 4.94 -3.58
CA PRO A 73 7.30 3.62 -2.95
C PRO A 73 5.93 2.97 -2.77
N ILE A 74 5.82 1.70 -3.12
CA ILE A 74 4.59 0.93 -2.99
C ILE A 74 4.93 -0.40 -2.35
N ILE A 75 4.22 -0.77 -1.27
CA ILE A 75 4.40 -2.05 -0.59
C ILE A 75 3.15 -2.89 -0.81
N ALA A 76 3.33 -4.11 -1.31
CA ALA A 76 2.26 -5.10 -1.44
C ALA A 76 1.95 -5.71 -0.07
N VAL A 77 0.68 -5.71 0.34
CA VAL A 77 0.29 -6.17 1.68
C VAL A 77 -0.86 -7.19 1.64
N SER A 78 -0.89 -8.04 0.63
CA SER A 78 -1.90 -9.11 0.51
C SER A 78 -1.62 -10.23 1.51
N SER A 79 -2.69 -10.95 1.92
CA SER A 79 -2.56 -12.18 2.71
C SER A 79 -2.20 -13.39 1.86
N HIS A 80 -2.20 -13.26 0.54
CA HIS A 80 -1.91 -14.36 -0.40
C HIS A 80 -0.66 -14.07 -1.21
N ASP A 81 0.18 -15.10 -1.37
CA ASP A 81 1.43 -14.98 -2.13
C ASP A 81 1.17 -14.61 -3.60
N ASP A 82 0.13 -15.17 -4.21
CA ASP A 82 -0.24 -14.86 -5.60
C ASP A 82 -0.63 -13.41 -5.77
N GLY A 83 -1.38 -12.87 -4.80
CA GLY A 83 -1.75 -11.46 -4.80
C GLY A 83 -0.52 -10.55 -4.69
N ASN A 84 0.39 -10.88 -3.79
CA ASN A 84 1.63 -10.11 -3.64
C ASN A 84 2.51 -10.21 -4.89
N ALA A 85 2.58 -11.38 -5.52
CA ALA A 85 3.31 -11.55 -6.78
C ALA A 85 2.73 -10.69 -7.90
N ALA A 86 1.41 -10.61 -8.00
CA ALA A 86 0.74 -9.76 -8.98
C ALA A 86 1.02 -8.28 -8.74
N LEU A 87 1.02 -7.86 -7.47
CA LEU A 87 1.33 -6.48 -7.09
C LEU A 87 2.77 -6.11 -7.44
N VAL A 88 3.72 -7.01 -7.18
CA VAL A 88 5.13 -6.81 -7.55
C VAL A 88 5.28 -6.72 -9.06
N ALA A 89 4.62 -7.62 -9.81
CA ALA A 89 4.66 -7.61 -11.28
C ALA A 89 4.12 -6.29 -11.84
N ALA A 90 3.16 -5.66 -11.13
CA ALA A 90 2.58 -4.38 -11.52
C ALA A 90 3.49 -3.19 -11.16
N GLY A 91 4.49 -3.38 -10.30
CA GLY A 91 5.43 -2.33 -9.95
C GLY A 91 5.60 -2.03 -8.47
N ALA A 92 5.05 -2.87 -7.57
CA ALA A 92 5.29 -2.68 -6.14
C ALA A 92 6.78 -2.85 -5.82
N SER A 93 7.26 -2.03 -4.89
CA SER A 93 8.69 -1.95 -4.54
C SER A 93 9.11 -3.04 -3.56
N ALA A 94 8.19 -3.53 -2.73
CA ALA A 94 8.46 -4.51 -1.70
C ALA A 94 7.16 -5.22 -1.29
N VAL A 95 7.30 -6.27 -0.49
CA VAL A 95 6.18 -7.04 0.04
C VAL A 95 6.25 -7.06 1.55
N CYS A 96 5.10 -6.84 2.19
CA CYS A 96 4.90 -7.10 3.61
C CYS A 96 3.51 -7.73 3.76
N GLY A 97 3.45 -9.04 3.77
CA GLY A 97 2.18 -9.77 3.84
C GLY A 97 1.41 -9.45 5.12
N LYS A 98 0.10 -9.66 5.10
CA LYS A 98 -0.74 -9.35 6.27
C LYS A 98 -0.32 -10.12 7.52
N MET A 99 0.17 -11.34 7.36
CA MET A 99 0.63 -12.14 8.49
C MET A 99 1.96 -11.65 9.08
N GLN A 100 2.67 -10.79 8.37
CA GLN A 100 3.93 -10.20 8.81
C GLN A 100 3.84 -8.68 8.92
N PHE A 101 2.64 -8.14 9.15
CA PHE A 101 2.45 -6.68 9.21
C PHE A 101 3.24 -6.03 10.36
N ASP A 102 3.58 -6.79 11.37
CA ASP A 102 4.48 -6.35 12.44
C ASP A 102 5.86 -5.94 11.94
N ARG A 103 6.23 -6.32 10.73
CA ARG A 103 7.51 -5.96 10.09
C ARG A 103 7.42 -4.74 9.20
N ILE A 104 6.26 -4.08 9.14
CA ILE A 104 6.04 -2.99 8.17
C ILE A 104 7.06 -1.86 8.32
N GLN A 105 7.44 -1.49 9.55
CA GLN A 105 8.41 -0.42 9.76
C GLN A 105 9.80 -0.81 9.24
N GLN A 106 10.17 -2.07 9.36
CA GLN A 106 11.44 -2.56 8.82
C GLN A 106 11.44 -2.50 7.30
N VAL A 107 10.33 -2.86 6.66
CA VAL A 107 10.18 -2.80 5.20
C VAL A 107 10.26 -1.35 4.73
N ILE A 108 9.57 -0.44 5.41
CA ILE A 108 9.63 1.00 5.10
C ILE A 108 11.06 1.51 5.21
N ALA A 109 11.76 1.17 6.29
CA ALA A 109 13.15 1.59 6.49
C ALA A 109 14.07 1.07 5.38
N GLY A 110 13.84 -0.17 4.92
CA GLY A 110 14.60 -0.74 3.81
C GLY A 110 14.43 0.03 2.51
N LEU A 111 13.19 0.45 2.20
CA LEU A 111 12.92 1.27 1.02
C LEU A 111 13.59 2.64 1.10
N ASN A 112 13.56 3.26 2.26
CA ASN A 112 14.20 4.57 2.45
C ASN A 112 15.72 4.48 2.24
N ARG A 113 16.35 3.41 2.68
CA ARG A 113 17.78 3.20 2.45
C ARG A 113 18.11 3.02 0.96
N GLU A 114 17.25 2.31 0.23
CA GLU A 114 17.45 2.07 -1.21
C GLU A 114 17.31 3.34 -2.04
N ARG A 115 16.58 4.33 -1.53
CA ARG A 115 16.35 5.60 -2.24
C ARG A 115 17.50 6.58 -2.10
N VAL A 116 18.41 6.34 -1.18
CA VAL A 116 19.63 7.14 -0.98
C VAL A 116 20.78 6.67 -1.88
#